data_8c3e85d935dfade3067972d497bebeb4
#
_entry.id   8c3e85d935dfade3067972d497bebeb4
#
_cell.length_a   1.000
_cell.length_b   1.000
_cell.length_c   1.000
_cell.angle_alpha   90.00
_cell.angle_beta   90.00
_cell.angle_gamma   90.00
#
_symmetry.space_group_name_H-M   'P 1'
#
loop_
_entity.id
_entity.type
_entity.pdbx_description
1 polymer ?
#
loop_
_entity_poly.entity_id
_entity_poly.type
_entity_poly.pdbx_seq_one_letter_code
_entity_poly.pdbx_strand_id
1 'polypeptide(L)' 'MLFRSKDPNSGSVKFVEAGVHEIGKKIMEEAGEVWLAAEHQSNSELALEISQLIYYLQLIAQARELKIEDIYKEL' A
#
# COMPACT_ATOMS: atom_id res chain seq x y z
N MET A 1 -3.94 12.07 -3.83
CA MET A 1 -3.00 12.00 -2.71
C MET A 1 -3.62 11.42 -1.47
N LEU A 2 -3.05 10.39 -0.94
CA LEU A 2 -3.62 9.73 0.22
C LEU A 2 -3.34 10.45 1.52
N PHE A 3 -2.14 10.96 1.68
CA PHE A 3 -1.73 11.49 2.95
C PHE A 3 -1.56 12.97 2.83
N ARG A 4 -2.57 13.68 3.27
CA ARG A 4 -2.61 15.12 3.12
C ARG A 4 -2.10 15.84 4.34
N SER A 5 -1.93 15.14 5.44
CA SER A 5 -1.50 15.80 6.64
C SER A 5 -0.65 14.88 7.47
N LYS A 6 0.04 15.46 8.41
CA LYS A 6 0.85 14.76 9.37
C LYS A 6 0.14 14.70 10.71
N ASP A 7 -1.15 14.41 10.68
CA ASP A 7 -1.93 14.26 11.89
C ASP A 7 -1.39 13.07 12.68
N PRO A 8 -0.80 13.29 13.85
CA PRO A 8 -0.20 12.20 14.62
C PRO A 8 -1.23 11.19 15.13
N ASN A 9 -2.52 11.52 15.06
CA ASN A 9 -3.55 10.58 15.44
C ASN A 9 -4.00 9.70 14.28
N SER A 10 -3.51 9.97 13.09
CA SER A 10 -3.82 9.16 11.93
C SER A 10 -3.07 7.85 12.00
N GLY A 11 -3.77 6.74 11.78
CA GLY A 11 -3.15 5.43 11.71
C GLY A 11 -2.12 5.36 10.59
N SER A 12 -2.39 6.06 9.47
CA SER A 12 -1.47 6.10 8.34
C SER A 12 -0.16 6.79 8.70
N VAL A 13 -0.24 7.90 9.42
CA VAL A 13 0.96 8.60 9.85
C VAL A 13 1.78 7.74 10.80
N LYS A 14 1.12 7.11 11.76
CA LYS A 14 1.81 6.23 12.69
C LYS A 14 2.50 5.09 11.97
N PHE A 15 1.83 4.53 10.98
CA PHE A 15 2.36 3.41 10.23
C PHE A 15 3.60 3.82 9.43
N VAL A 16 3.55 4.98 8.81
CA VAL A 16 4.70 5.52 8.09
C VAL A 16 5.86 5.76 9.07
N GLU A 17 5.56 6.26 10.26
CA GLU A 17 6.58 6.50 11.27
C GLU A 17 7.19 5.21 11.80
N ALA A 18 6.42 4.12 11.78
CA ALA A 18 6.95 2.81 12.18
C ALA A 18 7.97 2.27 11.18
N GLY A 19 7.95 2.84 9.97
CA GLY A 19 9.01 2.62 9.02
C GLY A 19 8.72 1.62 7.94
N VAL A 20 9.66 1.56 7.05
CA VAL A 20 9.58 0.78 5.81
C VAL A 20 9.42 -0.71 6.10
N HIS A 21 10.02 -1.19 7.18
CA HIS A 21 9.97 -2.62 7.51
C HIS A 21 8.53 -3.08 7.76
N GLU A 22 7.77 -2.33 8.57
CA GLU A 22 6.39 -2.71 8.89
C GLU A 22 5.50 -2.61 7.66
N ILE A 23 5.71 -1.58 6.85
CA ILE A 23 4.96 -1.45 5.61
C ILE A 23 5.29 -2.61 4.67
N GLY A 24 6.56 -2.99 4.59
CA GLY A 24 6.99 -4.10 3.74
C GLY A 24 6.33 -5.41 4.12
N LYS A 25 6.17 -5.66 5.42
CA LYS A 25 5.46 -6.85 5.88
C LYS A 25 4.02 -6.88 5.39
N LYS A 26 3.35 -5.72 5.44
CA LYS A 26 1.97 -5.62 4.95
C LYS A 26 1.91 -5.82 3.44
N ILE A 27 2.88 -5.32 2.71
CA ILE A 27 2.93 -5.53 1.26
C ILE A 27 3.01 -7.02 0.94
N MET A 28 3.85 -7.76 1.66
CA MET A 28 3.96 -9.20 1.45
C MET A 28 2.64 -9.91 1.73
N GLU A 29 1.97 -9.53 2.82
CA GLU A 29 0.68 -10.13 3.16
C GLU A 29 -0.36 -9.86 2.09
N GLU A 30 -0.47 -8.60 1.66
CA GLU A 30 -1.49 -8.22 0.68
C GLU A 30 -1.20 -8.81 -0.69
N ALA A 31 0.07 -8.90 -1.08
CA ALA A 31 0.43 -9.52 -2.33
C ALA A 31 0.01 -10.99 -2.36
N GLY A 32 0.20 -11.68 -1.24
CA GLY A 32 -0.25 -13.07 -1.11
C GLY A 32 -1.76 -13.18 -1.24
N GLU A 33 -2.50 -12.25 -0.64
CA GLU A 33 -3.96 -12.24 -0.72
C GLU A 33 -4.46 -11.94 -2.12
N VAL A 34 -3.77 -11.08 -2.87
CA VAL A 34 -4.09 -10.84 -4.27
C VAL A 34 -3.95 -12.13 -5.07
N TRP A 35 -2.88 -12.85 -4.85
CA TRP A 35 -2.64 -14.11 -5.54
C TRP A 35 -3.76 -15.11 -5.24
N LEU A 36 -4.07 -15.30 -3.97
CA LEU A 36 -5.13 -16.23 -3.57
C LEU A 36 -6.49 -15.82 -4.12
N ALA A 37 -6.78 -14.53 -4.10
CA ALA A 37 -8.04 -14.03 -4.62
C ALA A 37 -8.14 -14.27 -6.13
N ALA A 38 -7.04 -14.09 -6.85
CA ALA A 38 -7.02 -14.31 -8.29
C ALA A 38 -7.29 -15.76 -8.65
N GLU A 39 -6.85 -16.69 -7.79
CA GLU A 39 -7.01 -18.11 -8.06
C GLU A 39 -8.35 -18.66 -7.58
N HIS A 40 -8.91 -18.10 -6.52
CA HIS A 40 -9.99 -18.78 -5.81
C HIS A 40 -11.21 -17.92 -5.50
N GLN A 41 -11.17 -16.64 -5.78
CA GLN A 41 -12.26 -15.75 -5.35
C GLN A 41 -12.86 -14.99 -6.53
N SER A 42 -13.88 -14.19 -6.24
CA SER A 42 -14.57 -13.43 -7.28
C SER A 42 -13.76 -12.22 -7.72
N ASN A 43 -14.12 -11.66 -8.85
CA ASN A 43 -13.48 -10.43 -9.33
C ASN A 43 -13.65 -9.27 -8.36
N SER A 44 -14.80 -9.22 -7.68
CA SER A 44 -15.05 -8.19 -6.66
C SER A 44 -14.06 -8.31 -5.51
N GLU A 45 -13.84 -9.52 -5.04
CA GLU A 45 -12.89 -9.78 -3.96
C GLU A 45 -11.46 -9.52 -4.41
N LEU A 46 -11.13 -9.90 -5.63
CA LEU A 46 -9.81 -9.62 -6.18
C LEU A 46 -9.57 -8.10 -6.27
N ALA A 47 -10.56 -7.35 -6.73
CA ALA A 47 -10.43 -5.90 -6.82
C ALA A 47 -10.19 -5.29 -5.45
N LEU A 48 -10.87 -5.80 -4.42
CA LEU A 48 -10.64 -5.33 -3.05
C LEU A 48 -9.21 -5.59 -2.61
N GLU A 49 -8.69 -6.79 -2.84
CA GLU A 49 -7.33 -7.13 -2.42
C GLU A 49 -6.29 -6.30 -3.17
N ILE A 50 -6.53 -6.07 -4.46
CA ILE A 50 -5.63 -5.22 -5.24
C ILE A 50 -5.62 -3.79 -4.68
N SER A 51 -6.80 -3.27 -4.32
CA SER A 51 -6.87 -1.91 -3.79
C SER A 51 -6.10 -1.78 -2.48
N GLN A 52 -6.13 -2.82 -1.65
CA GLN A 52 -5.39 -2.81 -0.40
C GLN A 52 -3.88 -2.86 -0.64
N LEU A 53 -3.46 -3.63 -1.62
CA LEU A 53 -2.04 -3.66 -1.99
C LEU A 53 -1.59 -2.29 -2.50
N ILE A 54 -2.39 -1.65 -3.34
CA ILE A 54 -2.09 -0.31 -3.83
C ILE A 54 -1.93 0.66 -2.65
N TYR A 55 -2.79 0.55 -1.65
CA TYR A 55 -2.71 1.39 -0.46
C TYR A 55 -1.33 1.28 0.21
N TYR A 56 -0.86 0.07 0.44
CA TYR A 56 0.43 -0.13 1.09
C TYR A 56 1.60 0.26 0.20
N LEU A 57 1.46 0.10 -1.12
CA LEU A 57 2.49 0.57 -2.04
C LEU A 57 2.61 2.10 -1.99
N GLN A 58 1.49 2.79 -1.86
CA GLN A 58 1.52 4.24 -1.70
C GLN A 58 2.14 4.65 -0.37
N LEU A 59 1.86 3.88 0.70
CA LEU A 59 2.47 4.15 1.99
C LEU A 59 4.00 4.04 1.94
N ILE A 60 4.52 3.02 1.29
CA ILE A 60 5.96 2.84 1.25
C ILE A 60 6.62 3.92 0.38
N ALA A 61 5.95 4.34 -0.68
CA ALA A 61 6.43 5.45 -1.50
C ALA A 61 6.48 6.73 -0.65
N GLN A 62 5.43 6.97 0.14
CA GLN A 62 5.35 8.12 1.01
C GLN A 62 6.48 8.11 2.04
N ALA A 63 6.76 6.94 2.62
CA ALA A 63 7.81 6.81 3.63
C ALA A 63 9.19 7.17 3.07
N ARG A 64 9.41 6.94 1.78
CA ARG A 64 10.65 7.28 1.12
C ARG A 64 10.58 8.61 0.36
N GLU A 65 9.49 9.34 0.52
CA GLU A 65 9.25 10.62 -0.17
C GLU A 65 9.33 10.50 -1.68
N LEU A 66 8.91 9.35 -2.18
CA LEU A 66 8.87 9.07 -3.60
C LEU A 66 7.55 9.56 -4.16
N LYS A 67 7.57 10.29 -5.26
CA LYS A 67 6.36 10.81 -5.87
C LYS A 67 5.78 9.81 -6.86
N ILE A 68 4.46 9.91 -7.07
CA ILE A 68 3.79 8.99 -7.99
C ILE A 68 4.35 9.14 -9.40
N GLU A 69 4.75 10.34 -9.80
CA GLU A 69 5.36 10.59 -11.11
C GLU A 69 6.65 9.80 -11.29
N ASP A 70 7.41 9.64 -10.21
CA ASP A 70 8.65 8.89 -10.28
C ASP A 70 8.38 7.42 -10.59
N ILE A 71 7.25 6.92 -10.09
CA ILE A 71 6.87 5.53 -10.33
C ILE A 71 6.36 5.37 -11.75
N TYR A 72 5.51 6.26 -12.20
CA TYR A 72 4.89 6.16 -13.51
C TYR A 72 5.92 6.22 -14.64
N LYS A 73 6.97 7.00 -14.46
CA LYS A 73 7.97 7.09 -15.52
C LYS A 73 8.79 5.81 -15.69
N GLU A 74 8.74 4.91 -14.71
CA GLU A 74 9.40 3.62 -14.84
C GLU A 74 8.51 2.58 -15.53
N LEU A 75 7.24 2.87 -15.70
CA LEU A 75 6.35 1.95 -16.38
C LEU A 75 6.50 2.06 -17.89
#